data_9b7c4bbd41799ae19a65b6216fd986c6
#
_entry.id   9b7c4bbd41799ae19a65b6216fd986c6
#
_cell.length_a   1.000
_cell.length_b   1.000
_cell.length_c   1.000
_cell.angle_alpha   90.00
_cell.angle_beta   90.00
_cell.angle_gamma   90.00
#
_symmetry.space_group_name_H-M   'P 1'
#
loop_
_entity.id
_entity.type
_entity.pdbx_description
1 polymer ?
#
loop_
_entity_poly.entity_id
_entity_poly.type
_entity_poly.pdbx_seq_one_letter_code
_entity_poly.pdbx_strand_id
1 'polypeptide(L)'
;MTTTRTERNFAGIGDVRIVYDVWTPDTAPQAVVVLAHGLGEHARRYDHVAQRLGAAGLVTYALDHRGHGRSGGKRVLVRDISEYTADFDTLVGIATREYPGCKRIVLGHSMGGGIVFAYGVERPDNYDLMVLSAPAVAAQGPGEPGSGGCRQASGRRGARPAGAGTGFYCHLSRP
;
A
#
# COMPACT_ATOMS: atom_id res chain seq x y z
N MET A 1 -19.74 12.21 -13.54
CA MET A 1 -19.99 11.41 -12.31
C MET A 1 -19.21 12.05 -11.19
N THR A 2 -19.85 12.34 -10.10
CA THR A 2 -19.23 12.90 -8.90
C THR A 2 -18.79 11.78 -7.96
N THR A 3 -17.74 12.04 -7.21
CA THR A 3 -17.22 11.09 -6.23
C THR A 3 -17.17 11.78 -4.87
N THR A 4 -17.82 11.22 -3.87
CA THR A 4 -17.78 11.74 -2.50
C THR A 4 -16.62 11.12 -1.73
N ARG A 5 -15.81 11.94 -1.05
CA ARG A 5 -14.73 11.46 -0.17
C ARG A 5 -15.14 11.54 1.28
N THR A 6 -14.90 10.45 2.02
CA THR A 6 -15.14 10.35 3.45
C THR A 6 -13.87 9.90 4.18
N GLU A 7 -13.46 10.61 5.23
CA GLU A 7 -12.36 10.22 6.11
C GLU A 7 -12.85 9.29 7.21
N ARG A 8 -12.11 8.20 7.46
CA ARG A 8 -12.38 7.21 8.52
C ARG A 8 -11.08 6.75 9.18
N ASN A 9 -11.17 5.94 10.22
CA ASN A 9 -10.01 5.33 10.86
C ASN A 9 -10.35 3.97 11.49
N PHE A 10 -9.28 3.19 11.77
CA PHE A 10 -9.34 1.96 12.57
C PHE A 10 -8.09 1.85 13.45
N ALA A 11 -8.13 0.96 14.43
CA ALA A 11 -6.97 0.58 15.22
C ALA A 11 -6.18 -0.50 14.47
N GLY A 12 -4.97 -0.18 14.03
CA GLY A 12 -4.03 -1.12 13.42
C GLY A 12 -3.23 -1.89 14.47
N ILE A 13 -2.23 -2.66 14.03
CA ILE A 13 -1.36 -3.44 14.94
C ILE A 13 -0.75 -2.54 16.00
N GLY A 14 -0.83 -2.97 17.28
CA GLY A 14 -0.34 -2.23 18.44
C GLY A 14 -1.14 -0.97 18.75
N ASP A 15 -2.43 -0.99 18.45
CA ASP A 15 -3.39 0.11 18.65
C ASP A 15 -3.00 1.42 17.95
N VAL A 16 -2.18 1.33 16.91
CA VAL A 16 -1.83 2.48 16.09
C VAL A 16 -3.06 2.93 15.31
N ARG A 17 -3.50 4.19 15.49
CA ARG A 17 -4.59 4.76 14.72
C ARG A 17 -4.21 4.86 13.25
N ILE A 18 -4.90 4.15 12.37
CA ILE A 18 -4.75 4.19 10.92
C ILE A 18 -5.90 4.99 10.32
N VAL A 19 -5.57 6.06 9.60
CA VAL A 19 -6.55 6.91 8.91
C VAL A 19 -6.62 6.49 7.45
N TYR A 20 -7.82 6.46 6.90
CA TYR A 20 -8.06 6.18 5.49
C TYR A 20 -9.16 7.07 4.93
N ASP A 21 -9.12 7.29 3.64
CA ASP A 21 -10.18 7.93 2.88
C ASP A 21 -10.90 6.90 2.01
N VAL A 22 -12.21 7.11 1.82
CA VAL A 22 -13.05 6.35 0.90
C VAL A 22 -13.61 7.32 -0.13
N TRP A 23 -13.38 7.04 -1.41
CA TRP A 23 -14.00 7.76 -2.53
C TRP A 23 -15.10 6.88 -3.12
N THR A 24 -16.34 7.30 -2.88
CA THR A 24 -17.53 6.58 -3.31
C THR A 24 -18.13 7.24 -4.55
N PRO A 25 -18.30 6.52 -5.67
CA PRO A 25 -19.00 7.03 -6.83
C PRO A 25 -20.50 7.22 -6.51
N ASP A 26 -21.18 8.07 -7.29
CA ASP A 26 -22.62 8.31 -7.19
C ASP A 26 -23.49 7.17 -7.77
N THR A 27 -22.86 6.16 -8.34
CA THR A 27 -23.49 4.93 -8.88
C THR A 27 -23.10 3.71 -8.06
N ALA A 28 -23.85 2.62 -8.19
CA ALA A 28 -23.49 1.34 -7.56
C ALA A 28 -22.11 0.86 -8.07
N PRO A 29 -21.14 0.59 -7.16
CA PRO A 29 -19.80 0.22 -7.56
C PRO A 29 -19.74 -1.15 -8.24
N GLN A 30 -18.92 -1.25 -9.30
CA GLN A 30 -18.64 -2.51 -10.00
C GLN A 30 -17.47 -3.28 -9.38
N ALA A 31 -16.55 -2.57 -8.74
CA ALA A 31 -15.42 -3.14 -8.04
C ALA A 31 -14.92 -2.21 -6.93
N VAL A 32 -14.14 -2.76 -6.03
CA VAL A 32 -13.46 -2.07 -4.94
C VAL A 32 -11.97 -2.01 -5.23
N VAL A 33 -11.37 -0.82 -5.11
CA VAL A 33 -9.92 -0.62 -5.17
C VAL A 33 -9.40 -0.29 -3.78
N VAL A 34 -8.41 -1.04 -3.29
CA VAL A 34 -7.68 -0.73 -2.06
C VAL A 34 -6.26 -0.30 -2.43
N LEU A 35 -5.90 0.94 -2.11
CA LEU A 35 -4.69 1.61 -2.56
C LEU A 35 -3.69 1.82 -1.42
N ALA A 36 -2.44 1.45 -1.69
CA ALA A 36 -1.27 1.68 -0.84
C ALA A 36 -0.31 2.71 -1.48
N HIS A 37 -0.06 3.82 -0.79
CA HIS A 37 0.79 4.91 -1.26
C HIS A 37 2.28 4.64 -1.09
N GLY A 38 3.15 5.46 -1.73
CA GLY A 38 4.60 5.39 -1.65
C GLY A 38 5.19 5.98 -0.36
N LEU A 39 6.51 5.80 -0.18
CA LEU A 39 7.24 6.36 0.96
C LEU A 39 7.13 7.90 0.99
N GLY A 40 6.89 8.45 2.18
CA GLY A 40 6.78 9.90 2.38
C GLY A 40 5.54 10.54 1.78
N GLU A 41 4.59 9.73 1.32
CA GLU A 41 3.34 10.19 0.74
C GLU A 41 2.16 10.05 1.74
N HIS A 42 0.94 10.15 1.25
CA HIS A 42 -0.30 9.96 1.96
C HIS A 42 -1.44 9.69 0.97
N ALA A 43 -2.56 9.12 1.43
CA ALA A 43 -3.70 8.71 0.60
C ALA A 43 -4.22 9.84 -0.32
N ARG A 44 -4.30 11.07 0.18
CA ARG A 44 -4.87 12.19 -0.59
C ARG A 44 -4.03 12.65 -1.78
N ARG A 45 -2.77 12.22 -1.92
CA ARG A 45 -2.02 12.43 -3.17
C ARG A 45 -2.66 11.71 -4.36
N TYR A 46 -3.45 10.68 -4.07
CA TYR A 46 -4.13 9.85 -5.07
C TYR A 46 -5.56 10.29 -5.33
N ASP A 47 -5.98 11.47 -4.84
CA ASP A 47 -7.34 12.00 -5.05
C ASP A 47 -7.71 12.02 -6.55
N HIS A 48 -6.80 12.47 -7.40
CA HIS A 48 -7.02 12.50 -8.86
C HIS A 48 -7.17 11.10 -9.48
N VAL A 49 -6.48 10.09 -8.93
CA VAL A 49 -6.63 8.69 -9.35
C VAL A 49 -7.98 8.15 -8.89
N ALA A 50 -8.33 8.37 -7.62
CA ALA A 50 -9.59 7.92 -7.04
C ALA A 50 -10.80 8.55 -7.73
N GLN A 51 -10.72 9.84 -8.12
CA GLN A 51 -11.75 10.51 -8.92
C GLN A 51 -11.94 9.84 -10.29
N ARG A 52 -10.85 9.48 -10.98
CA ARG A 52 -10.92 8.78 -12.26
C ARG A 52 -11.48 7.37 -12.13
N LEU A 53 -11.09 6.65 -11.08
CA LEU A 53 -11.63 5.32 -10.77
C LEU A 53 -13.13 5.41 -10.44
N GLY A 54 -13.54 6.41 -9.66
CA GLY A 54 -14.95 6.68 -9.36
C GLY A 54 -15.77 6.99 -10.61
N ALA A 55 -15.22 7.78 -11.55
CA ALA A 55 -15.86 8.03 -12.85
C ALA A 55 -16.03 6.74 -13.69
N ALA A 56 -15.21 5.71 -13.44
CA ALA A 56 -15.33 4.38 -14.02
C ALA A 56 -16.19 3.42 -13.18
N GLY A 57 -16.89 3.90 -12.14
CA GLY A 57 -17.76 3.10 -11.29
C GLY A 57 -17.03 2.24 -10.24
N LEU A 58 -15.83 2.65 -9.83
CA LEU A 58 -15.04 1.93 -8.82
C LEU A 58 -15.01 2.73 -7.52
N VAL A 59 -15.29 2.09 -6.39
CA VAL A 59 -15.05 2.71 -5.08
C VAL A 59 -13.59 2.51 -4.69
N THR A 60 -12.95 3.56 -4.13
CA THR A 60 -11.53 3.51 -3.77
C THR A 60 -11.36 3.73 -2.27
N TYR A 61 -10.63 2.83 -1.62
CA TYR A 61 -10.14 2.93 -0.25
C TYR A 61 -8.64 3.18 -0.27
N ALA A 62 -8.15 4.18 0.45
CA ALA A 62 -6.71 4.40 0.57
C ALA A 62 -6.36 4.81 2.00
N LEU A 63 -5.45 4.06 2.65
CA LEU A 63 -4.96 4.41 3.98
C LEU A 63 -3.75 5.35 3.90
N ASP A 64 -3.59 6.17 4.91
CA ASP A 64 -2.27 6.69 5.24
C ASP A 64 -1.54 5.59 6.03
N HIS A 65 -0.43 5.09 5.52
CA HIS A 65 0.33 4.06 6.23
C HIS A 65 0.75 4.53 7.62
N ARG A 66 0.95 3.58 8.57
CA ARG A 66 1.53 3.89 9.88
C ARG A 66 2.80 4.74 9.72
N GLY A 67 2.95 5.77 10.56
CA GLY A 67 4.05 6.73 10.45
C GLY A 67 3.98 7.70 9.27
N HIS A 68 2.87 7.74 8.52
CA HIS A 68 2.66 8.64 7.39
C HIS A 68 1.35 9.44 7.52
N GLY A 69 1.27 10.54 6.82
CA GLY A 69 0.07 11.35 6.71
C GLY A 69 -0.57 11.68 8.06
N ARG A 70 -1.85 11.31 8.22
CA ARG A 70 -2.69 11.52 9.41
C ARG A 70 -2.68 10.33 10.37
N SER A 71 -2.09 9.19 9.96
CA SER A 71 -1.98 7.98 10.77
C SER A 71 -0.97 8.15 11.90
N GLY A 72 -1.20 7.44 12.98
CA GLY A 72 -0.31 7.33 14.12
C GLY A 72 0.98 6.56 13.81
N GLY A 73 1.77 6.34 14.84
CA GLY A 73 3.05 5.67 14.74
C GLY A 73 4.23 6.64 14.59
N LYS A 74 5.44 6.13 14.78
CA LYS A 74 6.66 6.93 14.63
C LYS A 74 6.93 7.19 13.15
N ARG A 75 7.26 8.44 12.80
CA ARG A 75 7.44 8.87 11.41
C ARG A 75 8.42 7.98 10.65
N VAL A 76 7.93 7.42 9.54
CA VAL A 76 8.68 6.59 8.56
C VAL A 76 9.39 5.39 9.21
N LEU A 77 9.01 5.02 10.44
CA LEU A 77 9.56 3.86 11.14
C LEU A 77 8.52 2.75 11.19
N VAL A 78 8.88 1.61 10.63
CA VAL A 78 8.21 0.33 10.79
C VAL A 78 9.25 -0.71 11.21
N ARG A 79 8.86 -1.64 12.07
CA ARG A 79 9.77 -2.69 12.57
C ARG A 79 9.86 -3.84 11.59
N ASP A 80 8.71 -4.18 11.02
CA ASP A 80 8.55 -5.31 10.12
C ASP A 80 7.51 -4.98 9.04
N ILE A 81 7.70 -5.52 7.84
CA ILE A 81 6.76 -5.36 6.72
C ILE A 81 5.37 -5.91 7.07
N SER A 82 5.29 -6.92 7.94
CA SER A 82 4.04 -7.50 8.41
C SER A 82 3.13 -6.50 9.12
N GLU A 83 3.68 -5.45 9.73
CA GLU A 83 2.86 -4.37 10.30
C GLU A 83 2.10 -3.60 9.21
N TYR A 84 2.71 -3.39 8.05
CA TYR A 84 2.07 -2.75 6.90
C TYR A 84 1.06 -3.67 6.23
N THR A 85 1.42 -4.95 6.01
CA THR A 85 0.52 -5.92 5.36
C THR A 85 -0.71 -6.19 6.22
N ALA A 86 -0.59 -6.22 7.55
CA ALA A 86 -1.72 -6.41 8.47
C ALA A 86 -2.66 -5.19 8.51
N ASP A 87 -2.13 -3.95 8.52
CA ASP A 87 -2.97 -2.76 8.40
C ASP A 87 -3.70 -2.72 7.05
N PHE A 88 -3.00 -3.10 5.98
CA PHE A 88 -3.58 -3.18 4.65
C PHE A 88 -4.68 -4.25 4.56
N ASP A 89 -4.44 -5.44 5.14
CA ASP A 89 -5.43 -6.53 5.23
C ASP A 89 -6.70 -6.09 5.97
N THR A 90 -6.53 -5.34 7.06
CA THR A 90 -7.66 -4.76 7.79
C THR A 90 -8.51 -3.86 6.89
N LEU A 91 -7.88 -3.00 6.08
CA LEU A 91 -8.59 -2.14 5.14
C LEU A 91 -9.27 -2.93 4.01
N VAL A 92 -8.61 -3.95 3.47
CA VAL A 92 -9.22 -4.88 2.48
C VAL A 92 -10.44 -5.56 3.08
N GLY A 93 -10.35 -6.03 4.32
CA GLY A 93 -11.47 -6.63 5.04
C GLY A 93 -12.64 -5.67 5.26
N ILE A 94 -12.37 -4.40 5.58
CA ILE A 94 -13.41 -3.35 5.70
C ILE A 94 -14.10 -3.17 4.35
N ALA A 95 -13.35 -2.96 3.30
CA ALA A 95 -13.87 -2.72 1.95
C ALA A 95 -14.70 -3.91 1.45
N THR A 96 -14.26 -5.15 1.70
CA THR A 96 -14.97 -6.38 1.34
C THR A 96 -16.31 -6.51 2.07
N ARG A 97 -16.37 -6.14 3.35
CA ARG A 97 -17.62 -6.19 4.12
C ARG A 97 -18.63 -5.12 3.69
N GLU A 98 -18.14 -3.93 3.30
CA GLU A 98 -19.02 -2.84 2.85
C GLU A 98 -19.55 -3.07 1.43
N TYR A 99 -18.80 -3.80 0.59
CA TYR A 99 -19.18 -4.11 -0.79
C TYR A 99 -19.08 -5.63 -1.09
N PRO A 100 -19.94 -6.44 -0.45
CA PRO A 100 -19.91 -7.88 -0.65
C PRO A 100 -20.26 -8.23 -2.10
N GLY A 101 -19.49 -9.14 -2.70
CA GLY A 101 -19.68 -9.57 -4.08
C GLY A 101 -19.01 -8.69 -5.14
N CYS A 102 -18.49 -7.50 -4.79
CA CYS A 102 -17.65 -6.72 -5.70
C CYS A 102 -16.27 -7.34 -5.88
N LYS A 103 -15.72 -7.22 -7.10
CA LYS A 103 -14.33 -7.58 -7.36
C LYS A 103 -13.37 -6.70 -6.55
N ARG A 104 -12.35 -7.30 -5.96
CA ARG A 104 -11.35 -6.65 -5.10
C ARG A 104 -10.07 -6.42 -5.88
N ILE A 105 -9.70 -5.17 -6.05
CA ILE A 105 -8.48 -4.74 -6.74
C ILE A 105 -7.54 -4.16 -5.68
N VAL A 106 -6.33 -4.71 -5.55
CA VAL A 106 -5.29 -4.13 -4.70
C VAL A 106 -4.29 -3.38 -5.57
N LEU A 107 -4.01 -2.11 -5.21
CA LEU A 107 -3.15 -1.23 -5.98
C LEU A 107 -2.06 -0.65 -5.07
N GLY A 108 -0.80 -0.74 -5.51
CA GLY A 108 0.31 -0.16 -4.77
C GLY A 108 1.30 0.58 -5.64
N HIS A 109 1.77 1.74 -5.15
CA HIS A 109 2.82 2.52 -5.81
C HIS A 109 4.10 2.54 -4.97
N SER A 110 5.26 2.33 -5.61
CA SER A 110 6.59 2.41 -4.99
C SER A 110 6.67 1.52 -3.72
N MET A 111 6.89 2.07 -2.52
CA MET A 111 6.84 1.34 -1.24
C MET A 111 5.49 0.61 -1.08
N GLY A 112 4.37 1.27 -1.38
CA GLY A 112 3.05 0.65 -1.36
C GLY A 112 2.92 -0.52 -2.34
N GLY A 113 3.63 -0.45 -3.47
CA GLY A 113 3.75 -1.57 -4.42
C GLY A 113 4.46 -2.77 -3.81
N GLY A 114 5.52 -2.56 -3.04
CA GLY A 114 6.20 -3.61 -2.28
C GLY A 114 5.31 -4.21 -1.20
N ILE A 115 4.55 -3.37 -0.47
CA ILE A 115 3.58 -3.81 0.54
C ILE A 115 2.47 -4.67 -0.10
N VAL A 116 1.87 -4.20 -1.19
CA VAL A 116 0.80 -4.93 -1.91
C VAL A 116 1.32 -6.24 -2.49
N PHE A 117 2.56 -6.26 -2.99
CA PHE A 117 3.19 -7.49 -3.46
C PHE A 117 3.38 -8.51 -2.32
N ALA A 118 3.95 -8.09 -1.18
CA ALA A 118 4.10 -8.94 -0.01
C ALA A 118 2.75 -9.46 0.50
N TYR A 119 1.77 -8.57 0.61
CA TYR A 119 0.38 -8.91 0.98
C TYR A 119 -0.20 -9.98 0.06
N GLY A 120 -0.03 -9.82 -1.26
CA GLY A 120 -0.59 -10.77 -2.24
C GLY A 120 0.06 -12.15 -2.20
N VAL A 121 1.34 -12.24 -1.83
CA VAL A 121 2.03 -13.52 -1.60
C VAL A 121 1.50 -14.21 -0.35
N GLU A 122 1.24 -13.45 0.72
CA GLU A 122 0.73 -13.98 1.99
C GLU A 122 -0.76 -14.36 1.92
N ARG A 123 -1.55 -13.66 1.10
CA ARG A 123 -3.02 -13.77 1.05
C ARG A 123 -3.57 -13.77 -0.38
N PRO A 124 -3.23 -14.80 -1.19
CA PRO A 124 -3.58 -14.83 -2.61
C PRO A 124 -5.10 -14.84 -2.89
N ASP A 125 -5.90 -15.30 -1.93
CA ASP A 125 -7.36 -15.40 -2.07
C ASP A 125 -8.11 -14.12 -1.67
N ASN A 126 -7.41 -13.11 -1.13
CA ASN A 126 -8.05 -11.89 -0.60
C ASN A 126 -8.24 -10.78 -1.65
N TYR A 127 -7.85 -11.02 -2.89
CA TYR A 127 -8.02 -10.06 -3.99
C TYR A 127 -8.27 -10.80 -5.32
N ASP A 128 -8.88 -10.11 -6.28
CA ASP A 128 -9.14 -10.64 -7.62
C ASP A 128 -8.15 -10.10 -8.67
N LEU A 129 -7.58 -8.90 -8.43
CA LEU A 129 -6.62 -8.26 -9.31
C LEU A 129 -5.59 -7.47 -8.49
N MET A 130 -4.32 -7.57 -8.89
CA MET A 130 -3.22 -6.77 -8.32
C MET A 130 -2.66 -5.82 -9.37
N VAL A 131 -2.51 -4.54 -9.00
CA VAL A 131 -1.89 -3.50 -9.84
C VAL A 131 -0.68 -2.94 -9.10
N LEU A 132 0.49 -3.04 -9.72
CA LEU A 132 1.75 -2.55 -9.16
C LEU A 132 2.33 -1.44 -10.05
N SER A 133 2.45 -0.24 -9.47
CA SER A 133 3.06 0.91 -10.12
C SER A 133 4.46 1.15 -9.56
N ALA A 134 5.50 0.88 -10.37
CA ALA A 134 6.91 1.02 -9.98
C ALA A 134 7.21 0.44 -8.58
N PRO A 135 6.85 -0.83 -8.30
CA PRO A 135 6.92 -1.39 -6.96
C PRO A 135 8.36 -1.42 -6.45
N ALA A 136 8.54 -1.07 -5.17
CA ALA A 136 9.84 -1.18 -4.49
C ALA A 136 10.07 -2.63 -4.05
N VAL A 137 10.40 -3.50 -5.01
CA VAL A 137 10.78 -4.88 -4.79
C VAL A 137 12.22 -5.11 -5.24
N ALA A 138 12.98 -5.93 -4.51
CA ALA A 138 14.29 -6.37 -4.93
C ALA A 138 14.38 -7.90 -4.82
N ALA A 139 14.88 -8.54 -5.87
CA ALA A 139 15.30 -9.92 -5.80
C ALA A 139 16.70 -9.98 -5.18
N GLN A 140 16.91 -10.83 -4.18
CA GLN A 140 18.26 -11.15 -3.73
C GLN A 140 18.93 -12.07 -4.75
N GLY A 141 20.16 -11.72 -5.15
CA GLY A 141 21.05 -12.62 -5.84
C GLY A 141 21.49 -13.77 -4.92
N PRO A 142 21.90 -14.91 -5.45
CA PRO A 142 22.45 -16.00 -4.65
C PRO A 142 23.73 -15.54 -3.96
N GLY A 143 23.77 -15.49 -2.61
CA GLY A 143 25.00 -15.34 -1.87
C GLY A 143 25.06 -14.35 -0.70
N GLU A 144 24.00 -13.59 -0.36
CA GLU A 144 24.03 -12.76 0.84
C GLU A 144 23.31 -13.44 2.01
N PRO A 145 23.99 -13.75 3.13
CA PRO A 145 23.33 -14.25 4.34
C PRO A 145 22.49 -13.12 4.96
N GLY A 146 21.19 -13.40 5.17
CA GLY A 146 20.19 -12.42 5.56
C GLY A 146 20.48 -11.74 6.89
N SER A 147 20.38 -10.43 6.90
CA SER A 147 19.98 -9.65 8.05
C SER A 147 18.59 -9.09 7.75
N GLY A 148 17.55 -9.62 8.41
CA GLY A 148 16.18 -9.11 8.29
C GLY A 148 16.11 -7.66 8.73
N GLY A 149 15.89 -6.77 7.79
CA GLY A 149 15.71 -5.35 8.04
C GLY A 149 15.62 -4.57 6.74
N CYS A 150 14.71 -3.61 6.68
CA CYS A 150 14.64 -2.66 5.60
C CYS A 150 15.84 -1.69 5.72
N ARG A 151 16.84 -1.80 4.84
CA ARG A 151 17.98 -0.89 4.81
C ARG A 151 17.76 0.19 3.75
N GLN A 152 17.82 1.44 4.18
CA GLN A 152 17.92 2.58 3.29
C GLN A 152 19.38 2.65 2.78
N ALA A 153 19.57 2.46 1.48
CA ALA A 153 20.90 2.66 0.88
C ALA A 153 21.22 4.15 0.84
N SER A 154 21.98 4.65 1.81
CA SER A 154 22.62 5.96 1.73
C SER A 154 23.84 5.84 0.82
N GLY A 155 23.71 6.27 -0.43
CA GLY A 155 24.82 6.30 -1.38
C GLY A 155 25.91 7.27 -0.92
N ARG A 156 27.10 6.76 -0.59
CA ARG A 156 28.30 7.57 -0.54
C ARG A 156 28.62 8.05 -1.96
N ARG A 157 28.95 9.33 -2.07
CA ARG A 157 29.37 9.97 -3.32
C ARG A 157 30.66 9.32 -3.85
N GLY A 158 30.52 8.49 -4.86
CA GLY A 158 31.60 7.93 -5.67
C GLY A 158 31.00 7.55 -7.02
N ALA A 159 31.59 8.09 -8.10
CA ALA A 159 31.26 8.01 -9.52
C ALA A 159 30.07 7.10 -9.92
N ARG A 160 28.99 7.70 -10.39
CA ARG A 160 27.78 7.03 -10.89
C ARG A 160 28.03 6.38 -12.27
N PRO A 161 27.70 5.11 -12.50
CA PRO A 161 27.26 4.68 -13.81
C PRO A 161 25.82 5.14 -14.03
N ALA A 162 25.52 5.62 -15.23
CA ALA A 162 24.19 6.07 -15.62
C ALA A 162 23.20 4.90 -15.54
N GLY A 163 22.10 5.04 -14.77
CA GLY A 163 20.99 4.09 -14.78
C GLY A 163 20.56 3.49 -13.45
N ALA A 164 21.17 3.81 -12.31
CA ALA A 164 20.77 3.26 -11.01
C ALA A 164 19.66 4.09 -10.36
N GLY A 165 18.43 3.62 -10.42
CA GLY A 165 17.31 4.10 -9.61
C GLY A 165 17.52 3.76 -8.12
N THR A 166 17.09 4.66 -7.23
CA THR A 166 17.05 4.40 -5.77
C THR A 166 15.98 3.37 -5.47
N GLY A 167 16.36 2.11 -5.23
CA GLY A 167 15.45 1.03 -4.83
C GLY A 167 15.47 0.83 -3.32
N PHE A 168 14.31 0.57 -2.71
CA PHE A 168 14.18 0.04 -1.35
C PHE A 168 14.23 -1.49 -1.42
N TYR A 169 15.00 -2.10 -0.52
CA TYR A 169 15.13 -3.55 -0.45
C TYR A 169 14.30 -4.07 0.72
N CYS A 170 13.31 -4.90 0.44
CA CYS A 170 12.52 -5.61 1.44
C CYS A 170 12.85 -7.10 1.39
N HIS A 171 13.27 -7.68 2.50
CA HIS A 171 13.64 -9.08 2.61
C HIS A 171 12.43 -9.90 3.05
N LEU A 172 11.99 -10.83 2.23
CA LEU A 172 11.03 -11.86 2.62
C LEU A 172 11.81 -13.07 3.15
N SER A 173 11.82 -13.28 4.46
CA SER A 173 12.28 -14.54 5.06
C SER A 173 11.23 -15.60 4.81
N ARG A 174 11.59 -16.71 4.17
CA ARG A 174 10.78 -17.93 4.19
C ARG A 174 10.99 -18.66 5.52
N PRO A 175 9.95 -19.37 6.04
CA PRO A 175 10.09 -20.25 7.19
C PRO A 175 11.04 -21.41 6.92
#